data_1f95a41b8deca6ebbf22b5bc561f63de
#
_entry.id   1f95a41b8deca6ebbf22b5bc561f63de
#
_cell.length_a   1.000
_cell.length_b   1.000
_cell.length_c   1.000
_cell.angle_alpha   90.00
_cell.angle_beta   90.00
_cell.angle_gamma   90.00
#
_symmetry.space_group_name_H-M   'P 1'
#
loop_
_entity.id
_entity.type
_entity.pdbx_description
1 polymer ?
#
loop_
_entity_poly.entity_id
_entity_poly.type
_entity_poly.pdbx_seq_one_letter_code
_entity_poly.pdbx_strand_id
1 'polypeptide(L)'
;MNRFARIFLLGSCFHCHFSHAQVSGSEPVALPVVGIHYGGAFSGGDLAARYGYFNRLGLTAGYKLKSNWSFGLESDFWFSDNVRLTGIFDHLVDDAGNITNDLGMPASVLVYPRGVHVNAYIGKLFTLSKNNQNSGILVQLSGGYLLHRLRIETNDNVVPQIELDYKKGYDRLSTGFNTQQFLGYSFLNNRGSVSFYAGLYFQQGFTYNRRTINFDQPDIPVSTARRLDLQTGFRVGWYIPFYSAEPREYYYN
;
A
#
# COMPACT_ATOMS: atom_id res chain seq x y z
N MET A 1 5.32 -38.41 22.68
CA MET A 1 5.72 -37.51 23.77
C MET A 1 6.24 -36.20 23.18
N ASN A 2 5.36 -35.25 23.15
CA ASN A 2 5.43 -33.80 23.14
C ASN A 2 6.40 -33.05 22.20
N ARG A 3 5.89 -32.74 20.99
CA ARG A 3 6.38 -31.65 20.11
C ARG A 3 5.73 -30.27 20.35
N PHE A 4 4.88 -30.12 21.36
CA PHE A 4 4.14 -28.89 21.66
C PHE A 4 4.80 -27.93 22.66
N ALA A 5 5.96 -28.28 23.20
CA ALA A 5 6.61 -27.48 24.27
C ALA A 5 7.67 -26.47 23.78
N ARG A 6 7.89 -26.30 22.48
CA ARG A 6 8.93 -25.38 21.96
C ARG A 6 8.43 -24.08 21.32
N ILE A 7 7.14 -23.84 21.26
CA ILE A 7 6.56 -22.61 20.67
C ILE A 7 6.28 -21.53 21.71
N PHE A 8 6.38 -21.83 23.00
CA PHE A 8 6.04 -20.87 24.08
C PHE A 8 7.22 -20.04 24.63
N LEU A 9 8.42 -20.19 24.10
CA LEU A 9 9.62 -19.52 24.65
C LEU A 9 10.17 -18.35 23.79
N LEU A 10 9.46 -17.94 22.73
CA LEU A 10 9.84 -16.79 21.89
C LEU A 10 8.93 -15.56 22.06
N GLY A 11 7.98 -15.63 23.00
CA GLY A 11 7.01 -14.56 23.26
C GLY A 11 7.38 -13.54 24.33
N SER A 12 8.54 -13.60 24.98
CA SER A 12 8.76 -12.84 26.23
C SER A 12 9.86 -11.77 26.19
N CYS A 13 10.27 -11.26 25.02
CA CYS A 13 11.32 -10.23 24.92
C CYS A 13 10.95 -8.97 24.16
N PHE A 14 9.67 -8.61 24.06
CA PHE A 14 9.27 -7.28 23.56
C PHE A 14 8.39 -6.55 24.59
N HIS A 15 8.89 -6.41 25.83
CA HIS A 15 8.44 -5.34 26.70
C HIS A 15 9.16 -4.06 26.26
N CYS A 16 8.73 -3.44 25.16
CA CYS A 16 9.03 -2.03 24.91
C CYS A 16 8.34 -1.23 26.02
N HIS A 17 9.11 -0.82 27.01
CA HIS A 17 8.67 0.22 27.92
C HIS A 17 8.49 1.50 27.11
N PHE A 18 7.27 1.78 26.67
CA PHE A 18 6.89 3.08 26.12
C PHE A 18 7.00 4.11 27.27
N SER A 19 8.15 4.72 27.40
CA SER A 19 8.33 5.89 28.22
C SER A 19 7.51 7.01 27.59
N HIS A 20 6.36 7.33 28.15
CA HIS A 20 5.56 8.50 27.75
C HIS A 20 6.30 9.77 28.19
N ALA A 21 7.22 10.25 27.39
CA ALA A 21 7.75 11.60 27.54
C ALA A 21 6.63 12.58 27.18
N GLN A 22 6.10 13.28 28.16
CA GLN A 22 5.16 14.38 27.95
C GLN A 22 5.94 15.59 27.43
N VAL A 23 5.81 15.89 26.13
CA VAL A 23 6.26 17.17 25.60
C VAL A 23 5.27 18.24 26.07
N SER A 24 5.66 18.99 27.10
CA SER A 24 4.91 20.13 27.61
C SER A 24 5.20 21.35 26.74
N GLY A 25 4.42 21.54 25.67
CA GLY A 25 4.60 22.75 24.85
C GLY A 25 3.78 22.75 23.56
N SER A 26 3.45 23.94 23.10
CA SER A 26 2.84 24.17 21.79
C SER A 26 3.85 24.13 20.65
N GLU A 27 5.15 23.99 20.95
CA GLU A 27 6.25 24.10 19.99
C GLU A 27 6.38 22.89 19.04
N PRO A 28 6.90 23.09 17.82
CA PRO A 28 7.16 22.00 16.91
C PRO A 28 8.22 21.04 17.46
N VAL A 29 7.92 19.75 17.43
CA VAL A 29 8.84 18.69 17.88
C VAL A 29 9.49 17.97 16.70
N ALA A 30 10.73 17.53 16.89
CA ALA A 30 11.42 16.64 15.99
C ALA A 30 11.35 15.22 16.55
N LEU A 31 10.87 14.26 15.75
CA LEU A 31 10.72 12.87 16.19
C LEU A 31 10.61 11.90 15.01
N PRO A 32 11.06 10.65 15.19
CA PRO A 32 10.72 9.57 14.29
C PRO A 32 9.22 9.24 14.39
N VAL A 33 8.63 8.92 13.26
CA VAL A 33 7.23 8.51 13.14
C VAL A 33 7.14 7.22 12.37
N VAL A 34 6.34 6.29 12.88
CA VAL A 34 5.89 5.11 12.14
C VAL A 34 4.39 5.17 12.08
N GLY A 35 3.81 4.79 10.96
CA GLY A 35 2.37 4.83 10.78
C GLY A 35 1.84 3.68 9.98
N ILE A 36 0.59 3.36 10.21
CA ILE A 36 -0.23 2.51 9.36
C ILE A 36 -1.30 3.37 8.70
N HIS A 37 -1.63 3.09 7.47
CA HIS A 37 -2.71 3.81 6.80
C HIS A 37 -3.55 2.90 5.93
N TYR A 38 -4.79 3.32 5.78
CA TYR A 38 -5.77 2.73 4.88
C TYR A 38 -6.28 3.80 3.93
N GLY A 39 -6.58 3.39 2.71
CA GLY A 39 -7.17 4.27 1.72
C GLY A 39 -7.97 3.53 0.67
N GLY A 40 -8.67 4.29 -0.13
CA GLY A 40 -9.37 3.82 -1.31
C GLY A 40 -8.92 4.60 -2.54
N ALA A 41 -8.94 3.96 -3.69
CA ALA A 41 -8.50 4.53 -4.95
C ALA A 41 -9.45 4.22 -6.09
N PHE A 42 -9.69 5.21 -6.91
CA PHE A 42 -10.30 5.08 -8.22
C PHE A 42 -9.21 5.06 -9.29
N SER A 43 -9.29 4.08 -10.18
CA SER A 43 -8.38 3.95 -11.32
C SER A 43 -8.73 4.98 -12.39
N GLY A 44 -7.69 5.53 -13.02
CA GLY A 44 -7.76 6.43 -14.17
C GLY A 44 -6.68 6.11 -15.20
N GLY A 45 -6.72 6.78 -16.33
CA GLY A 45 -5.77 6.53 -17.42
C GLY A 45 -5.80 5.07 -17.89
N ASP A 46 -4.63 4.54 -18.22
CA ASP A 46 -4.49 3.16 -18.68
C ASP A 46 -4.84 2.11 -17.62
N LEU A 47 -4.75 2.47 -16.33
CA LEU A 47 -5.10 1.59 -15.22
C LEU A 47 -6.61 1.27 -15.23
N ALA A 48 -7.46 2.25 -15.61
CA ALA A 48 -8.90 2.11 -15.62
C ALA A 48 -9.42 1.08 -16.64
N ALA A 49 -8.62 0.76 -17.66
CA ALA A 49 -8.94 -0.31 -18.61
C ALA A 49 -8.89 -1.71 -17.98
N ARG A 50 -8.16 -1.85 -16.86
CA ARG A 50 -7.97 -3.14 -16.20
C ARG A 50 -8.67 -3.25 -14.86
N TYR A 51 -8.70 -2.18 -14.07
CA TYR A 51 -9.15 -2.18 -12.69
C TYR A 51 -10.19 -1.08 -12.44
N GLY A 52 -11.11 -1.36 -11.54
CA GLY A 52 -12.02 -0.35 -11.00
C GLY A 52 -11.49 0.28 -9.71
N TYR A 53 -12.35 0.36 -8.70
CA TYR A 53 -11.98 0.78 -7.36
C TYR A 53 -11.16 -0.30 -6.66
N PHE A 54 -10.18 0.11 -5.85
CA PHE A 54 -9.41 -0.79 -5.00
C PHE A 54 -9.05 -0.13 -3.67
N ASN A 55 -8.81 -0.98 -2.67
CA ASN A 55 -8.39 -0.59 -1.34
C ASN A 55 -6.87 -0.62 -1.26
N ARG A 56 -6.33 0.20 -0.36
CA ARG A 56 -4.90 0.29 -0.07
C ARG A 56 -4.69 0.16 1.43
N LEU A 57 -3.76 -0.70 1.82
CA LEU A 57 -3.25 -0.79 3.18
C LEU A 57 -1.75 -0.57 3.14
N GLY A 58 -1.25 0.34 3.96
CA GLY A 58 0.14 0.70 3.89
C GLY A 58 0.79 1.05 5.22
N LEU A 59 2.10 1.18 5.15
CA LEU A 59 2.98 1.56 6.24
C LEU A 59 3.77 2.79 5.85
N THR A 60 4.06 3.63 6.83
CA THR A 60 4.92 4.81 6.69
C THR A 60 5.95 4.79 7.79
N ALA A 61 7.21 5.06 7.45
CA ALA A 61 8.29 5.26 8.40
C ALA A 61 9.10 6.49 7.99
N GLY A 62 9.35 7.40 8.93
CA GLY A 62 10.05 8.63 8.60
C GLY A 62 10.44 9.45 9.82
N TYR A 63 10.87 10.65 9.54
CA TYR A 63 11.31 11.60 10.54
C TYR A 63 10.69 12.98 10.29
N LYS A 64 10.08 13.55 11.34
CA LYS A 64 9.56 14.91 11.36
C LYS A 64 10.58 15.84 12.04
N LEU A 65 10.91 16.94 11.38
CA LEU A 65 11.79 17.98 11.90
C LEU A 65 11.01 19.04 12.71
N LYS A 66 11.70 19.78 13.56
CA LYS A 66 11.13 20.97 14.25
C LYS A 66 10.62 22.04 13.26
N SER A 67 11.18 22.11 12.08
CA SER A 67 10.73 22.98 10.99
C SER A 67 9.43 22.52 10.31
N ASN A 68 8.79 21.45 10.82
CA ASN A 68 7.59 20.84 10.25
C ASN A 68 7.78 20.25 8.84
N TRP A 69 9.01 20.04 8.40
CA TRP A 69 9.33 19.15 7.30
C TRP A 69 9.34 17.71 7.79
N SER A 70 8.97 16.79 6.93
CA SER A 70 9.07 15.34 7.17
C SER A 70 9.60 14.65 5.92
N PHE A 71 10.30 13.55 6.11
CA PHE A 71 10.80 12.71 5.04
C PHE A 71 10.86 11.26 5.51
N GLY A 72 10.78 10.33 4.58
CA GLY A 72 10.79 8.92 4.92
C GLY A 72 10.41 8.03 3.75
N LEU A 73 9.95 6.83 4.09
CA LEU A 73 9.46 5.82 3.17
C LEU A 73 8.01 5.51 3.45
N GLU A 74 7.26 5.22 2.41
CA GLU A 74 5.91 4.69 2.48
C GLU A 74 5.77 3.50 1.54
N SER A 75 4.94 2.55 1.92
CA SER A 75 4.63 1.38 1.10
C SER A 75 3.16 1.06 1.23
N ASP A 76 2.50 0.73 0.12
CA ASP A 76 1.11 0.30 0.09
C ASP A 76 0.96 -1.02 -0.66
N PHE A 77 0.07 -1.85 -0.15
CA PHE A 77 -0.46 -3.02 -0.81
C PHE A 77 -1.90 -2.74 -1.29
N TRP A 78 -2.19 -3.09 -2.55
CA TRP A 78 -3.51 -2.91 -3.16
C TRP A 78 -4.27 -4.22 -3.19
N PHE A 79 -5.56 -4.14 -2.90
CA PHE A 79 -6.44 -5.30 -2.96
C PHE A 79 -7.86 -4.88 -3.36
N SER A 80 -8.48 -5.69 -4.20
CA SER A 80 -9.86 -5.52 -4.67
C SER A 80 -10.32 -6.83 -5.32
N ASP A 81 -11.59 -6.89 -5.63
CA ASP A 81 -12.24 -7.84 -6.53
C ASP A 81 -12.74 -7.16 -7.83
N ASN A 82 -12.56 -5.85 -7.96
CA ASN A 82 -13.08 -5.05 -9.06
C ASN A 82 -12.13 -5.05 -10.27
N VAL A 83 -12.19 -6.11 -11.06
CA VAL A 83 -11.51 -6.23 -12.36
C VAL A 83 -12.47 -5.81 -13.46
N ARG A 84 -12.00 -4.94 -14.35
CA ARG A 84 -12.75 -4.50 -15.55
C ARG A 84 -12.36 -5.25 -16.81
N LEU A 85 -11.21 -5.91 -16.79
CA LEU A 85 -10.75 -6.71 -17.93
C LEU A 85 -11.59 -7.98 -18.00
N THR A 86 -12.32 -8.16 -19.10
CA THR A 86 -13.18 -9.31 -19.37
C THR A 86 -12.56 -10.22 -20.44
N GLY A 87 -13.05 -11.46 -20.55
CA GLY A 87 -12.65 -12.36 -21.62
C GLY A 87 -11.26 -13.01 -21.50
N ILE A 88 -10.59 -12.87 -20.33
CA ILE A 88 -9.23 -13.38 -20.15
C ILE A 88 -9.14 -14.91 -20.33
N PHE A 89 -10.25 -15.60 -20.03
CA PHE A 89 -10.33 -17.08 -20.05
C PHE A 89 -11.33 -17.63 -21.05
N ASP A 90 -11.88 -16.81 -21.97
CA ASP A 90 -12.91 -17.24 -22.91
C ASP A 90 -12.48 -18.43 -23.77
N HIS A 91 -11.18 -18.54 -24.08
CA HIS A 91 -10.61 -19.66 -24.84
C HIS A 91 -10.44 -20.96 -24.01
N LEU A 92 -10.68 -20.91 -22.71
CA LEU A 92 -10.63 -22.07 -21.80
C LEU A 92 -12.02 -22.56 -21.41
N VAL A 93 -13.07 -21.84 -21.82
CA VAL A 93 -14.46 -22.15 -21.49
C VAL A 93 -14.98 -23.19 -22.46
N ASP A 94 -15.65 -24.22 -21.95
CA ASP A 94 -16.33 -25.24 -22.75
C ASP A 94 -17.67 -24.72 -23.34
N ASP A 95 -18.33 -25.56 -24.14
CA ASP A 95 -19.62 -25.23 -24.77
C ASP A 95 -20.74 -24.93 -23.73
N ALA A 96 -20.59 -25.40 -22.51
CA ALA A 96 -21.52 -25.16 -21.40
C ALA A 96 -21.18 -23.88 -20.58
N GLY A 97 -20.10 -23.19 -20.93
CA GLY A 97 -19.66 -21.96 -20.26
C GLY A 97 -18.78 -22.20 -19.03
N ASN A 98 -18.20 -23.39 -18.85
CA ASN A 98 -17.40 -23.73 -17.69
C ASN A 98 -15.91 -23.90 -18.03
N ILE A 99 -15.06 -23.54 -17.09
CA ILE A 99 -13.66 -23.96 -17.07
C ILE A 99 -13.58 -25.27 -16.28
N THR A 100 -12.93 -26.29 -16.81
CA THR A 100 -12.83 -27.60 -16.18
C THR A 100 -11.50 -27.80 -15.44
N ASN A 101 -11.56 -28.47 -14.29
CA ASN A 101 -10.37 -28.90 -13.56
C ASN A 101 -9.74 -30.18 -14.16
N ASP A 102 -8.67 -30.67 -13.56
CA ASP A 102 -7.96 -31.90 -13.95
C ASP A 102 -8.82 -33.19 -13.84
N LEU A 103 -9.92 -33.14 -13.10
CA LEU A 103 -10.88 -34.23 -12.95
C LEU A 103 -12.09 -34.11 -13.91
N GLY A 104 -12.08 -33.12 -14.81
CA GLY A 104 -13.20 -32.86 -15.73
C GLY A 104 -14.42 -32.22 -15.09
N MET A 105 -14.31 -31.67 -13.87
CA MET A 105 -15.41 -31.00 -13.18
C MET A 105 -15.31 -29.48 -13.37
N PRO A 106 -16.43 -28.74 -13.33
CA PRO A 106 -16.42 -27.29 -13.36
C PRO A 106 -15.58 -26.68 -12.23
N ALA A 107 -14.73 -25.74 -12.57
CA ALA A 107 -13.87 -25.02 -11.63
C ALA A 107 -14.15 -23.51 -11.65
N SER A 108 -14.19 -22.89 -10.48
CA SER A 108 -14.27 -21.45 -10.35
C SER A 108 -12.89 -20.81 -10.46
N VAL A 109 -12.74 -19.86 -11.36
CA VAL A 109 -11.51 -19.05 -11.51
C VAL A 109 -11.81 -17.62 -11.10
N LEU A 110 -11.09 -17.14 -10.09
CA LEU A 110 -11.25 -15.81 -9.54
C LEU A 110 -10.05 -14.95 -9.92
N VAL A 111 -10.30 -13.68 -10.25
CA VAL A 111 -9.28 -12.72 -10.66
C VAL A 111 -9.34 -11.49 -9.77
N TYR A 112 -8.19 -11.09 -9.22
CA TYR A 112 -8.09 -9.98 -8.30
C TYR A 112 -7.01 -8.98 -8.74
N PRO A 113 -7.28 -7.67 -8.71
CA PRO A 113 -6.22 -6.67 -8.79
C PRO A 113 -5.31 -6.77 -7.57
N ARG A 114 -4.01 -6.78 -7.79
CA ARG A 114 -3.00 -6.70 -6.74
C ARG A 114 -1.91 -5.75 -7.18
N GLY A 115 -1.44 -4.93 -6.25
CA GLY A 115 -0.33 -4.03 -6.51
C GLY A 115 0.44 -3.72 -5.24
N VAL A 116 1.66 -3.29 -5.42
CA VAL A 116 2.54 -2.80 -4.36
C VAL A 116 3.26 -1.59 -4.89
N HIS A 117 3.42 -0.57 -4.07
CA HIS A 117 4.41 0.45 -4.32
C HIS A 117 5.26 0.73 -3.09
N VAL A 118 6.46 1.21 -3.33
CA VAL A 118 7.39 1.70 -2.32
C VAL A 118 7.90 3.04 -2.78
N ASN A 119 7.66 4.08 -1.99
CA ASN A 119 8.01 5.46 -2.30
C ASN A 119 8.87 6.08 -1.20
N ALA A 120 9.80 6.92 -1.59
CA ALA A 120 10.36 7.93 -0.70
C ALA A 120 9.46 9.17 -0.74
N TYR A 121 9.27 9.81 0.41
CA TYR A 121 8.45 11.01 0.49
C TYR A 121 9.17 12.18 1.18
N ILE A 122 8.73 13.37 0.83
CA ILE A 122 8.99 14.62 1.54
C ILE A 122 7.66 15.33 1.76
N GLY A 123 7.45 15.85 2.97
CA GLY A 123 6.23 16.53 3.34
C GLY A 123 6.49 17.80 4.13
N LYS A 124 5.53 18.72 4.07
CA LYS A 124 5.51 19.95 4.88
C LYS A 124 4.17 20.07 5.58
N LEU A 125 4.24 20.30 6.87
CA LEU A 125 3.07 20.65 7.68
C LEU A 125 2.97 22.17 7.81
N PHE A 126 1.82 22.73 7.42
CA PHE A 126 1.45 24.11 7.60
C PHE A 126 0.53 24.22 8.81
N THR A 127 1.04 24.79 9.88
CA THR A 127 0.30 24.88 11.16
C THR A 127 -0.87 25.86 11.05
N LEU A 128 -2.01 25.45 11.61
CA LEU A 128 -3.23 26.29 11.64
C LEU A 128 -3.47 26.93 13.02
N SER A 129 -2.83 26.43 14.08
CA SER A 129 -3.05 26.89 15.44
C SER A 129 -1.74 27.10 16.17
N LYS A 130 -1.66 28.20 16.92
CA LYS A 130 -0.52 28.49 17.82
C LYS A 130 -0.49 27.54 19.04
N ASN A 131 -1.64 26.97 19.40
CA ASN A 131 -1.75 26.08 20.57
C ASN A 131 -1.24 24.66 20.29
N ASN A 132 -1.19 24.24 19.00
CA ASN A 132 -0.60 22.97 18.60
C ASN A 132 0.10 23.16 17.23
N GLN A 133 1.37 23.47 17.27
CA GLN A 133 2.17 23.68 16.07
C GLN A 133 2.60 22.37 15.36
N ASN A 134 2.19 21.22 15.89
CA ASN A 134 2.43 19.91 15.31
C ASN A 134 1.22 19.40 14.50
N SER A 135 0.17 20.21 14.37
CA SER A 135 -1.05 19.87 13.64
C SER A 135 -1.38 20.94 12.60
N GLY A 136 -1.95 20.52 11.48
CA GLY A 136 -2.30 21.44 10.39
C GLY A 136 -2.46 20.76 9.04
N ILE A 137 -2.37 21.55 7.98
CA ILE A 137 -2.44 21.05 6.60
C ILE A 137 -1.11 20.38 6.25
N LEU A 138 -1.19 19.11 5.86
CA LEU A 138 -0.06 18.32 5.39
C LEU A 138 -0.07 18.26 3.87
N VAL A 139 1.00 18.74 3.26
CA VAL A 139 1.29 18.57 1.84
C VAL A 139 2.47 17.62 1.73
N GLN A 140 2.35 16.56 0.94
CA GLN A 140 3.40 15.56 0.76
C GLN A 140 3.57 15.23 -0.71
N LEU A 141 4.81 15.12 -1.14
CA LEU A 141 5.22 14.60 -2.44
C LEU A 141 5.99 13.32 -2.23
N SER A 142 5.71 12.32 -3.04
CA SER A 142 6.46 11.07 -2.99
C SER A 142 6.72 10.51 -4.38
N GLY A 143 7.71 9.64 -4.47
CA GLY A 143 8.07 8.97 -5.69
C GLY A 143 8.83 7.69 -5.41
N GLY A 144 8.68 6.72 -6.31
CA GLY A 144 9.29 5.42 -6.14
C GLY A 144 8.87 4.41 -7.20
N TYR A 145 8.77 3.17 -6.80
CA TYR A 145 8.51 2.07 -7.70
C TYR A 145 7.14 1.45 -7.46
N LEU A 146 6.42 1.22 -8.56
CA LEU A 146 5.09 0.64 -8.61
C LEU A 146 5.12 -0.69 -9.35
N LEU A 147 4.47 -1.69 -8.80
CA LEU A 147 4.18 -2.97 -9.42
C LEU A 147 2.70 -3.29 -9.26
N HIS A 148 2.04 -3.72 -10.33
CA HIS A 148 0.69 -4.26 -10.23
C HIS A 148 0.47 -5.39 -11.23
N ARG A 149 -0.45 -6.30 -10.89
CA ARG A 149 -0.83 -7.45 -11.69
C ARG A 149 -2.22 -7.96 -11.34
N LEU A 150 -2.73 -8.86 -12.16
CA LEU A 150 -3.88 -9.71 -11.83
C LEU A 150 -3.38 -10.94 -11.06
N ARG A 151 -3.99 -11.21 -9.91
CA ARG A 151 -3.83 -12.46 -9.17
C ARG A 151 -4.97 -13.39 -9.55
N ILE A 152 -4.65 -14.61 -9.96
CA ILE A 152 -5.58 -15.63 -10.39
C ILE A 152 -5.61 -16.72 -9.33
N GLU A 153 -6.80 -17.07 -8.88
CA GLU A 153 -7.05 -18.11 -7.86
C GLU A 153 -8.09 -19.10 -8.38
N THR A 154 -7.90 -20.37 -8.05
CA THR A 154 -8.72 -21.48 -8.55
C THR A 154 -9.47 -22.22 -7.42
N ASN A 155 -9.52 -21.65 -6.19
CA ASN A 155 -10.26 -22.18 -5.05
C ASN A 155 -10.09 -23.71 -4.86
N ASP A 156 -8.85 -24.14 -4.63
CA ASP A 156 -8.45 -25.54 -4.40
C ASP A 156 -8.70 -26.50 -5.58
N ASN A 157 -9.11 -25.99 -6.75
CA ASN A 157 -9.18 -26.78 -7.96
C ASN A 157 -7.84 -26.68 -8.72
N VAL A 158 -7.39 -27.80 -9.28
CA VAL A 158 -6.25 -27.80 -10.20
C VAL A 158 -6.77 -27.58 -11.61
N VAL A 159 -6.47 -26.41 -12.18
CA VAL A 159 -6.76 -26.09 -13.58
C VAL A 159 -5.43 -26.00 -14.32
N PRO A 160 -4.98 -27.05 -15.01
CA PRO A 160 -3.63 -27.13 -15.55
C PRO A 160 -3.25 -25.95 -16.46
N GLN A 161 -4.22 -25.41 -17.22
CA GLN A 161 -4.02 -24.32 -18.18
C GLN A 161 -3.71 -22.96 -17.50
N ILE A 162 -3.96 -22.82 -16.19
CA ILE A 162 -3.72 -21.59 -15.42
C ILE A 162 -2.94 -21.84 -14.13
N GLU A 163 -2.21 -22.96 -14.04
CA GLU A 163 -1.35 -23.26 -12.89
C GLU A 163 0.11 -22.79 -13.12
N LEU A 164 0.83 -22.65 -12.00
CA LEU A 164 2.27 -22.36 -11.97
C LEU A 164 2.65 -21.20 -12.91
N ASP A 165 3.52 -21.50 -13.88
CA ASP A 165 4.07 -20.52 -14.82
C ASP A 165 3.04 -20.06 -15.87
N TYR A 166 2.01 -20.85 -16.14
CA TYR A 166 0.94 -20.45 -17.07
C TYR A 166 0.17 -19.22 -16.55
N LYS A 167 0.04 -19.02 -15.23
CA LYS A 167 -0.54 -17.79 -14.65
C LYS A 167 0.14 -16.51 -15.14
N LYS A 168 1.43 -16.59 -15.49
CA LYS A 168 2.18 -15.44 -16.02
C LYS A 168 1.69 -14.96 -17.39
N GLY A 169 1.07 -15.84 -18.17
CA GLY A 169 0.45 -15.48 -19.46
C GLY A 169 -0.83 -14.66 -19.33
N TYR A 170 -1.43 -14.61 -18.13
CA TYR A 170 -2.70 -13.91 -17.87
C TYR A 170 -2.58 -12.75 -16.89
N ASP A 171 -1.50 -12.66 -16.12
CA ASP A 171 -1.40 -11.78 -14.95
C ASP A 171 -1.22 -10.28 -15.28
N ARG A 172 -0.96 -9.93 -16.53
CA ARG A 172 -0.79 -8.54 -17.00
C ARG A 172 0.21 -7.73 -16.15
N LEU A 173 1.28 -8.38 -15.68
CA LEU A 173 2.28 -7.73 -14.84
C LEU A 173 2.79 -6.44 -15.47
N SER A 174 2.67 -5.34 -14.74
CA SER A 174 3.18 -4.03 -15.12
C SER A 174 3.98 -3.43 -13.98
N THR A 175 5.10 -2.80 -14.31
CA THR A 175 5.97 -2.16 -13.33
C THR A 175 6.56 -0.87 -13.87
N GLY A 176 6.86 0.06 -12.99
CA GLY A 176 7.50 1.31 -13.38
C GLY A 176 7.68 2.28 -12.24
N PHE A 177 8.13 3.47 -12.58
CA PHE A 177 8.23 4.59 -11.65
C PHE A 177 6.86 5.19 -11.36
N ASN A 178 6.68 5.73 -10.17
CA ASN A 178 5.48 6.48 -9.84
C ASN A 178 5.81 7.76 -9.05
N THR A 179 4.90 8.73 -9.13
CA THR A 179 4.87 9.92 -8.27
C THR A 179 3.51 10.02 -7.61
N GLN A 180 3.46 10.56 -6.40
CA GLN A 180 2.21 10.77 -5.68
C GLN A 180 2.24 12.11 -4.96
N GLN A 181 1.13 12.84 -5.01
CA GLN A 181 0.86 14.04 -4.24
C GLN A 181 -0.22 13.72 -3.22
N PHE A 182 -0.04 14.19 -1.99
CA PHE A 182 -1.03 14.08 -0.92
C PHE A 182 -1.29 15.46 -0.32
N LEU A 183 -2.57 15.74 -0.12
CA LEU A 183 -3.05 16.93 0.57
C LEU A 183 -4.07 16.50 1.62
N GLY A 184 -3.83 16.84 2.87
CA GLY A 184 -4.72 16.47 3.96
C GLY A 184 -4.49 17.26 5.23
N TYR A 185 -5.13 16.83 6.28
CA TYR A 185 -4.94 17.34 7.62
C TYR A 185 -4.20 16.30 8.46
N SER A 186 -3.19 16.75 9.21
CA SER A 186 -2.44 15.92 10.16
C SER A 186 -2.61 16.48 11.56
N PHE A 187 -2.99 15.60 12.48
CA PHE A 187 -3.11 15.89 13.90
C PHE A 187 -2.07 15.06 14.66
N LEU A 188 -1.11 15.74 15.27
CA LEU A 188 -0.14 15.14 16.18
C LEU A 188 -0.40 15.65 17.59
N ASN A 189 -0.77 14.75 18.49
CA ASN A 189 -1.03 15.09 19.86
C ASN A 189 0.28 15.26 20.64
N ASN A 190 0.47 16.41 21.27
CA ASN A 190 1.66 16.70 22.08
C ASN A 190 1.75 15.81 23.35
N ARG A 191 0.68 15.13 23.73
CA ARG A 191 0.62 14.20 24.88
C ARG A 191 0.63 12.71 24.49
N GLY A 192 0.88 12.39 23.24
CA GLY A 192 1.39 11.09 22.78
C GLY A 192 0.42 9.98 22.46
N SER A 193 -0.91 10.10 22.63
CA SER A 193 -1.76 8.92 22.50
C SER A 193 -2.50 8.80 21.17
N VAL A 194 -2.89 9.89 20.53
CA VAL A 194 -3.68 9.85 19.30
C VAL A 194 -3.09 10.83 18.29
N SER A 195 -2.54 10.30 17.23
CA SER A 195 -1.98 11.09 16.14
C SER A 195 -2.41 10.47 14.82
N PHE A 196 -3.11 11.23 14.00
CA PHE A 196 -3.67 10.74 12.75
C PHE A 196 -3.52 11.77 11.63
N TYR A 197 -3.70 11.31 10.43
CA TYR A 197 -3.86 12.18 9.27
C TYR A 197 -4.93 11.63 8.33
N ALA A 198 -5.59 12.52 7.61
CA ALA A 198 -6.58 12.17 6.61
C ALA A 198 -6.51 13.18 5.46
N GLY A 199 -6.71 12.71 4.25
CA GLY A 199 -6.69 13.58 3.08
C GLY A 199 -6.88 12.84 1.77
N LEU A 200 -6.66 13.57 0.70
CA LEU A 200 -6.76 13.08 -0.67
C LEU A 200 -5.36 12.92 -1.27
N TYR A 201 -5.23 11.98 -2.18
CA TYR A 201 -4.01 11.82 -2.95
C TYR A 201 -4.30 11.65 -4.44
N PHE A 202 -3.30 12.00 -5.23
CA PHE A 202 -3.24 11.74 -6.65
C PHE A 202 -1.91 11.09 -6.99
N GLN A 203 -1.95 9.94 -7.68
CA GLN A 203 -0.75 9.18 -8.05
C GLN A 203 -0.71 8.97 -9.57
N GLN A 204 0.47 9.15 -10.14
CA GLN A 204 0.78 8.87 -11.53
C GLN A 204 1.82 7.75 -11.59
N GLY A 205 1.47 6.63 -12.22
CA GLY A 205 2.37 5.54 -12.52
C GLY A 205 2.79 5.58 -13.99
N PHE A 206 4.09 5.57 -14.22
CA PHE A 206 4.70 5.47 -15.55
C PHE A 206 5.20 4.04 -15.70
N THR A 207 4.30 3.15 -16.11
CA THR A 207 4.55 1.70 -16.09
C THR A 207 4.74 1.13 -17.49
N TYR A 208 5.29 -0.08 -17.54
CA TYR A 208 5.48 -0.87 -18.75
C TYR A 208 5.01 -2.30 -18.49
N ASN A 209 4.41 -2.92 -19.49
CA ASN A 209 4.12 -4.35 -19.45
C ASN A 209 5.44 -5.14 -19.33
N ARG A 210 5.43 -6.18 -18.50
CA ARG A 210 6.60 -7.04 -18.25
C ARG A 210 6.45 -8.43 -18.86
N ARG A 211 5.29 -8.72 -19.42
CA ARG A 211 5.03 -9.96 -20.14
C ARG A 211 5.25 -9.75 -21.63
N THR A 212 5.74 -10.77 -22.28
CA THR A 212 5.99 -10.78 -23.73
C THR A 212 4.82 -11.31 -24.53
N ILE A 213 3.93 -12.09 -23.88
CA ILE A 213 2.76 -12.69 -24.49
C ILE A 213 1.58 -12.65 -23.49
N ASN A 214 0.37 -12.52 -24.02
CA ASN A 214 -0.88 -12.76 -23.33
C ASN A 214 -1.55 -13.99 -23.94
N PHE A 215 -1.81 -15.01 -23.13
CA PHE A 215 -2.32 -16.29 -23.64
C PHE A 215 -3.77 -16.23 -24.16
N ASP A 216 -4.54 -15.25 -23.68
CA ASP A 216 -5.88 -14.96 -24.23
C ASP A 216 -5.86 -14.23 -25.57
N GLN A 217 -4.71 -13.68 -25.97
CA GLN A 217 -4.52 -12.93 -27.22
C GLN A 217 -3.11 -13.23 -27.78
N PRO A 218 -2.79 -14.49 -28.14
CA PRO A 218 -1.43 -14.89 -28.52
C PRO A 218 -0.95 -14.23 -29.80
N ASP A 219 -1.86 -13.91 -30.71
CA ASP A 219 -1.56 -13.28 -32.00
C ASP A 219 -1.37 -11.77 -31.93
N ILE A 220 -1.69 -11.16 -30.78
CA ILE A 220 -1.55 -9.71 -30.55
C ILE A 220 -0.29 -9.45 -29.74
N PRO A 221 0.72 -8.79 -30.31
CA PRO A 221 1.93 -8.44 -29.57
C PRO A 221 1.61 -7.58 -28.35
N VAL A 222 2.21 -7.92 -27.20
CA VAL A 222 2.05 -7.11 -25.98
C VAL A 222 2.71 -5.75 -26.19
N SER A 223 1.95 -4.67 -26.00
CA SER A 223 2.46 -3.32 -26.16
C SER A 223 3.62 -3.04 -25.20
N THR A 224 4.72 -2.55 -25.75
CA THR A 224 5.91 -2.08 -24.99
C THR A 224 5.84 -0.59 -24.67
N ALA A 225 4.78 0.10 -25.11
CA ALA A 225 4.59 1.51 -24.86
C ALA A 225 4.47 1.81 -23.36
N ARG A 226 4.92 2.99 -22.96
CA ARG A 226 4.74 3.50 -21.61
C ARG A 226 3.25 3.71 -21.34
N ARG A 227 2.79 3.18 -20.24
CA ARG A 227 1.42 3.36 -19.72
C ARG A 227 1.40 4.50 -18.71
N LEU A 228 0.29 5.23 -18.69
CA LEU A 228 0.00 6.23 -17.68
C LEU A 228 -1.11 5.70 -16.76
N ASP A 229 -0.71 5.12 -15.66
CA ASP A 229 -1.61 4.56 -14.66
C ASP A 229 -1.95 5.62 -13.60
N LEU A 230 -3.18 6.13 -13.63
CA LEU A 230 -3.62 7.18 -12.71
C LEU A 230 -4.44 6.57 -11.55
N GLN A 231 -4.30 7.18 -10.38
CA GLN A 231 -5.08 6.84 -9.20
C GLN A 231 -5.43 8.12 -8.44
N THR A 232 -6.69 8.22 -8.08
CA THR A 232 -7.19 9.30 -7.23
C THR A 232 -7.97 8.71 -6.07
N GLY A 233 -7.72 9.17 -4.86
CA GLY A 233 -8.39 8.57 -3.72
C GLY A 233 -8.18 9.31 -2.42
N PHE A 234 -8.63 8.68 -1.35
CA PHE A 234 -8.45 9.16 0.02
C PHE A 234 -7.51 8.25 0.80
N ARG A 235 -6.87 8.82 1.82
CA ARG A 235 -6.00 8.09 2.75
C ARG A 235 -6.24 8.60 4.17
N VAL A 236 -6.41 7.66 5.10
CA VAL A 236 -6.47 7.90 6.54
C VAL A 236 -5.38 7.09 7.19
N GLY A 237 -4.58 7.69 8.03
CA GLY A 237 -3.49 7.01 8.70
C GLY A 237 -3.36 7.39 10.17
N TRP A 238 -2.75 6.49 10.90
CA TRP A 238 -2.42 6.65 12.31
C TRP A 238 -0.91 6.67 12.45
N TYR A 239 -0.39 7.69 13.15
CA TYR A 239 1.01 7.78 13.53
C TYR A 239 1.24 7.28 14.96
N ILE A 240 2.33 6.57 15.13
CA ILE A 240 2.91 6.23 16.42
C ILE A 240 4.19 7.09 16.55
N PRO A 241 4.12 8.23 17.22
CA PRO A 241 5.29 9.09 17.42
C PRO A 241 6.20 8.49 18.49
N PHE A 242 7.49 8.46 18.23
CA PHE A 242 8.48 8.05 19.20
C PHE A 242 9.13 9.28 19.83
N TYR A 243 8.63 9.68 20.98
CA TYR A 243 9.19 10.81 21.73
C TYR A 243 10.47 10.38 22.45
N SER A 244 11.55 11.15 22.27
CA SER A 244 12.76 10.98 23.07
C SER A 244 12.52 11.52 24.48
N ALA A 245 12.84 10.75 25.50
CA ALA A 245 12.80 11.24 26.87
C ALA A 245 13.89 12.32 27.04
N GLU A 246 13.50 13.53 27.44
CA GLU A 246 14.50 14.52 27.87
C GLU A 246 15.21 14.00 29.12
N PRO A 247 16.55 14.15 29.21
CA PRO A 247 17.28 13.83 30.44
C PRO A 247 16.70 14.65 31.60
N ARG A 248 16.24 13.99 32.67
CA ARG A 248 15.89 14.69 33.90
C ARG A 248 17.19 15.16 34.55
N GLU A 249 17.41 16.46 34.58
CA GLU A 249 18.45 17.04 35.44
C GLU A 249 18.04 16.81 36.90
N TYR A 250 18.75 15.91 37.55
CA TYR A 250 18.63 15.73 39.00
C TYR A 250 19.54 16.77 39.66
N TYR A 251 18.94 17.82 40.21
CA TYR A 251 19.63 18.70 41.13
C TYR A 251 19.74 17.98 42.48
N TYR A 252 20.96 17.60 42.85
CA TYR A 252 21.27 17.19 44.21
C TYR A 252 21.53 18.47 45.03
N ASN A 253 20.66 18.76 46.00
CA ASN A 253 20.90 19.75 47.01
C ASN A 253 21.69 19.11 48.15
#